data_c093456cf908a3c07e573ac549ebecfa
#
_entry.id   c093456cf908a3c07e573ac549ebecfa
#
_cell.length_a   1.000
_cell.length_b   1.000
_cell.length_c   1.000
_cell.angle_alpha   90.00
_cell.angle_beta   90.00
_cell.angle_gamma   90.00
#
_symmetry.space_group_name_H-M   'P 1'
#
loop_
_entity.id
_entity.type
_entity.pdbx_description
1 polymer ?
#
loop_
_entity_poly.entity_id
_entity_poly.type
_entity_poly.pdbx_seq_one_letter_code
_entity_poly.pdbx_strand_id
1 'polypeptide(L)'
;MKFTVSTKPLKVATGLAIINQNVSKFYQRSVLVQLTATNTDLTINTESNAIFSEVNLKGVGEGETAVTLIDSLLFKQLVSTINTPQVTIEFTNNGITLIAGKSSFALPKLMDADELKLNSPEKITDESSAVDIDKNGWKFIKEHQLFARATSTANPVYMYVWTGDSDVLVGDYNNSLFTHSTVGQLEKPCLLSDSIINLLVSMPDEAKLYTKGDEYVVAVKSDSYEYRSQFKPLYESEENGNYSSAVILEMMNPDTDKGIVVNGDEIISALNQALLLADSKVHTILFSVNNEGLRIKDSRVDCFIAPENQSSGDSYELRFNPNILKSVITACPESIVKICPTIVEDECVGITVIDNSMTIVLGGLEE
;
A
#
# COMPACT_ATOMS: atom_id res chain seq x y z
N MET A 1 -23.97 -10.39 29.39
CA MET A 1 -22.55 -10.77 29.33
C MET A 1 -21.67 -9.56 29.64
N LYS A 2 -20.76 -9.68 30.61
CA LYS A 2 -19.72 -8.67 30.86
C LYS A 2 -18.36 -9.31 30.60
N PHE A 3 -17.49 -8.59 29.90
CA PHE A 3 -16.14 -9.07 29.59
C PHE A 3 -15.11 -8.01 29.98
N THR A 4 -14.17 -8.36 30.85
CA THR A 4 -13.11 -7.45 31.32
C THR A 4 -11.78 -7.82 30.69
N VAL A 5 -11.11 -6.84 30.12
CA VAL A 5 -9.83 -7.00 29.41
C VAL A 5 -8.87 -5.86 29.74
N SER A 6 -7.56 -6.10 29.66
CA SER A 6 -6.55 -5.05 29.75
C SER A 6 -6.62 -4.10 28.56
N THR A 7 -6.56 -2.80 28.83
CA THR A 7 -6.72 -1.75 27.79
C THR A 7 -5.62 -1.79 26.75
N LYS A 8 -4.37 -2.04 27.12
CA LYS A 8 -3.23 -2.07 26.19
C LYS A 8 -3.39 -3.15 25.13
N PRO A 9 -3.63 -4.44 25.48
CA PRO A 9 -3.93 -5.48 24.49
C PRO A 9 -5.18 -5.16 23.65
N LEU A 10 -6.24 -4.61 24.24
CA LEU A 10 -7.44 -4.24 23.50
C LEU A 10 -7.17 -3.18 22.43
N LYS A 11 -6.37 -2.16 22.74
CA LYS A 11 -5.95 -1.14 21.74
C LYS A 11 -5.18 -1.75 20.59
N VAL A 12 -4.20 -2.61 20.89
CA VAL A 12 -3.41 -3.30 19.85
C VAL A 12 -4.32 -4.18 18.98
N ALA A 13 -5.13 -5.02 19.61
CA ALA A 13 -6.04 -5.92 18.93
C ALA A 13 -7.04 -5.18 18.02
N THR A 14 -7.65 -4.10 18.53
CA THR A 14 -8.57 -3.29 17.77
C THR A 14 -7.85 -2.58 16.61
N GLY A 15 -6.61 -2.14 16.83
CA GLY A 15 -5.74 -1.57 15.79
C GLY A 15 -5.47 -2.55 14.66
N LEU A 16 -5.11 -3.80 14.98
CA LEU A 16 -4.83 -4.87 14.04
C LEU A 16 -6.09 -5.36 13.29
N ALA A 17 -7.19 -5.56 14.00
CA ALA A 17 -8.44 -6.01 13.38
C ALA A 17 -9.02 -4.99 12.39
N ILE A 18 -8.84 -3.68 12.65
CA ILE A 18 -9.48 -2.59 11.91
C ILE A 18 -8.44 -1.77 11.11
N ILE A 19 -7.45 -2.44 10.50
CA ILE A 19 -6.42 -1.76 9.68
C ILE A 19 -7.00 -1.23 8.38
N ASN A 20 -7.79 -2.02 7.67
CA ASN A 20 -8.17 -1.79 6.28
C ASN A 20 -9.58 -1.21 6.09
N GLN A 21 -10.23 -0.78 7.14
CA GLN A 21 -11.56 -0.20 7.05
C GLN A 21 -11.52 1.28 6.63
N ASN A 22 -10.75 1.59 5.60
CA ASN A 22 -10.88 2.84 4.86
C ASN A 22 -12.12 2.75 3.96
N VAL A 23 -13.14 3.21 4.51
CA VAL A 23 -14.46 3.58 4.10
C VAL A 23 -14.60 3.78 2.59
N SER A 24 -14.80 2.71 1.86
CA SER A 24 -15.70 2.83 0.74
C SER A 24 -17.12 2.80 1.32
N LYS A 25 -17.83 3.93 1.29
CA LYS A 25 -19.25 4.05 1.69
C LYS A 25 -20.20 3.10 0.94
N PHE A 26 -19.68 2.32 0.02
CA PHE A 26 -20.41 1.39 -0.85
C PHE A 26 -20.49 -0.04 -0.33
N TYR A 27 -19.67 -0.43 0.66
CA TYR A 27 -19.71 -1.79 1.21
C TYR A 27 -20.10 -1.75 2.69
N GLN A 28 -21.36 -2.07 2.99
CA GLN A 28 -21.87 -2.11 4.37
C GLN A 28 -21.05 -3.02 5.29
N ARG A 29 -20.50 -4.13 4.79
CA ARG A 29 -19.66 -5.05 5.57
C ARG A 29 -18.35 -4.44 6.07
N SER A 30 -17.75 -3.53 5.31
CA SER A 30 -16.46 -2.92 5.66
C SER A 30 -16.51 -1.93 6.84
N VAL A 31 -17.70 -1.57 7.30
CA VAL A 31 -17.88 -0.68 8.47
C VAL A 31 -18.31 -1.43 9.74
N LEU A 32 -18.45 -2.75 9.66
CA LEU A 32 -18.89 -3.57 10.78
C LEU A 32 -17.72 -4.27 11.46
N VAL A 33 -17.79 -4.38 12.77
CA VAL A 33 -16.98 -5.31 13.56
C VAL A 33 -17.92 -6.22 14.35
N GLN A 34 -17.66 -7.51 14.27
CA GLN A 34 -18.33 -8.51 15.10
C GLN A 34 -17.50 -8.75 16.36
N LEU A 35 -18.12 -8.56 17.50
CA LEU A 35 -17.56 -8.91 18.80
C LEU A 35 -18.25 -10.15 19.33
N THR A 36 -17.47 -11.16 19.70
CA THR A 36 -17.95 -12.39 20.33
C THR A 36 -17.23 -12.57 21.66
N ALA A 37 -17.95 -12.54 22.77
CA ALA A 37 -17.40 -12.75 24.09
C ALA A 37 -17.81 -14.10 24.68
N THR A 38 -16.84 -14.82 25.21
CA THR A 38 -17.00 -16.03 26.02
C THR A 38 -16.52 -15.77 27.45
N ASN A 39 -16.45 -16.78 28.29
CA ASN A 39 -15.93 -16.63 29.67
C ASN A 39 -14.41 -16.34 29.72
N THR A 40 -13.66 -16.64 28.65
CA THR A 40 -12.19 -16.53 28.65
C THR A 40 -11.66 -15.65 27.53
N ASP A 41 -12.44 -15.45 26.49
CA ASP A 41 -11.94 -14.83 25.25
C ASP A 41 -12.94 -13.81 24.69
N LEU A 42 -12.39 -12.72 24.15
CA LEU A 42 -13.09 -11.78 23.28
C LEU A 42 -12.53 -11.92 21.86
N THR A 43 -13.37 -12.34 20.94
CA THR A 43 -13.04 -12.40 19.52
C THR A 43 -13.53 -11.14 18.82
N ILE A 44 -12.65 -10.50 18.04
CA ILE A 44 -12.93 -9.34 17.21
C ILE A 44 -12.76 -9.76 15.75
N ASN A 45 -13.84 -9.82 14.98
CA ASN A 45 -13.82 -10.17 13.55
C ASN A 45 -14.15 -8.97 12.70
N THR A 46 -13.42 -8.80 11.60
CA THR A 46 -13.71 -7.82 10.56
C THR A 46 -13.54 -8.43 9.17
N GLU A 47 -14.28 -7.86 8.21
CA GLU A 47 -14.21 -8.25 6.80
C GLU A 47 -14.17 -6.98 5.94
N SER A 48 -13.16 -6.83 5.09
CA SER A 48 -13.03 -5.69 4.19
C SER A 48 -12.23 -6.06 2.94
N ASN A 49 -12.76 -5.79 1.74
CA ASN A 49 -12.06 -5.95 0.46
C ASN A 49 -11.37 -7.31 0.30
N ALA A 50 -12.08 -8.41 0.56
CA ALA A 50 -11.56 -9.78 0.54
C ALA A 50 -10.42 -10.06 1.56
N ILE A 51 -10.31 -9.23 2.59
CA ILE A 51 -9.46 -9.46 3.76
C ILE A 51 -10.35 -9.80 4.94
N PHE A 52 -10.09 -10.95 5.56
CA PHE A 52 -10.79 -11.41 6.76
C PHE A 52 -9.81 -11.33 7.93
N SER A 53 -10.15 -10.61 8.98
CA SER A 53 -9.28 -10.48 10.16
C SER A 53 -9.99 -10.94 11.42
N GLU A 54 -9.27 -11.65 12.26
CA GLU A 54 -9.73 -12.13 13.56
C GLU A 54 -8.66 -11.87 14.62
N VAL A 55 -9.09 -11.34 15.75
CA VAL A 55 -8.24 -11.23 16.94
C VAL A 55 -8.93 -11.87 18.12
N ASN A 56 -8.23 -12.77 18.80
CA ASN A 56 -8.66 -13.39 20.03
C ASN A 56 -7.89 -12.80 21.20
N LEU A 57 -8.59 -12.12 22.11
CA LEU A 57 -8.05 -11.49 23.32
C LEU A 57 -8.38 -12.31 24.54
N LYS A 58 -7.40 -12.52 25.41
CA LYS A 58 -7.61 -13.13 26.72
C LYS A 58 -8.18 -12.12 27.71
N GLY A 59 -9.15 -12.56 28.50
CA GLY A 59 -9.79 -11.74 29.51
C GLY A 59 -10.66 -12.58 30.46
N VAL A 60 -11.55 -11.91 31.16
CA VAL A 60 -12.49 -12.55 32.11
C VAL A 60 -13.91 -12.16 31.75
N GLY A 61 -14.70 -13.15 31.40
CA GLY A 61 -16.12 -13.00 31.06
C GLY A 61 -17.02 -13.52 32.17
N GLU A 62 -18.18 -12.87 32.31
CA GLU A 62 -19.23 -13.24 33.25
C GLU A 62 -20.57 -13.27 32.52
N GLY A 63 -21.20 -14.45 32.49
CA GLY A 63 -22.51 -14.65 31.82
C GLY A 63 -22.42 -15.56 30.60
N GLU A 64 -23.51 -15.67 29.86
CA GLU A 64 -23.60 -16.49 28.66
C GLU A 64 -22.87 -15.82 27.50
N THR A 65 -22.38 -16.63 26.54
CA THR A 65 -21.74 -16.15 25.31
C THR A 65 -22.61 -15.10 24.62
N ALA A 66 -22.00 -13.99 24.24
CA ALA A 66 -22.69 -12.90 23.57
C ALA A 66 -21.99 -12.53 22.25
N VAL A 67 -22.79 -12.17 21.24
CA VAL A 67 -22.34 -11.71 19.92
C VAL A 67 -23.04 -10.41 19.59
N THR A 68 -22.31 -9.46 19.00
CA THR A 68 -22.89 -8.20 18.53
C THR A 68 -22.11 -7.65 17.33
N LEU A 69 -22.81 -6.91 16.47
CA LEU A 69 -22.24 -6.20 15.32
C LEU A 69 -22.39 -4.69 15.56
N ILE A 70 -21.28 -3.98 15.56
CA ILE A 70 -21.23 -2.54 15.82
C ILE A 70 -20.38 -1.82 14.78
N ASP A 71 -20.39 -0.48 14.80
CA ASP A 71 -19.52 0.34 13.95
C ASP A 71 -18.06 0.17 14.34
N SER A 72 -17.27 -0.26 13.38
CA SER A 72 -15.85 -0.59 13.57
C SER A 72 -14.98 0.66 13.82
N LEU A 73 -15.22 1.74 13.06
CA LEU A 73 -14.41 2.96 13.18
C LEU A 73 -14.71 3.66 14.51
N LEU A 74 -15.99 3.73 14.87
CA LEU A 74 -16.38 4.31 16.15
C LEU A 74 -15.85 3.49 17.32
N PHE A 75 -15.90 2.15 17.22
CA PHE A 75 -15.29 1.27 18.23
C PHE A 75 -13.79 1.49 18.36
N LYS A 76 -13.05 1.53 17.23
CA LYS A 76 -11.61 1.80 17.20
C LYS A 76 -11.27 3.17 17.81
N GLN A 77 -12.00 4.22 17.43
CA GLN A 77 -11.81 5.56 17.96
C GLN A 77 -12.02 5.60 19.48
N LEU A 78 -13.12 5.04 19.98
CA LEU A 78 -13.41 5.02 21.41
C LEU A 78 -12.35 4.23 22.19
N VAL A 79 -12.00 3.03 21.75
CA VAL A 79 -10.96 2.22 22.39
C VAL A 79 -9.62 2.99 22.43
N SER A 80 -9.26 3.72 21.38
CA SER A 80 -8.03 4.50 21.34
C SER A 80 -7.94 5.58 22.43
N THR A 81 -9.08 6.18 22.82
CA THR A 81 -9.15 7.27 23.81
C THR A 81 -9.11 6.78 25.28
N ILE A 82 -9.36 5.50 25.53
CA ILE A 82 -9.41 4.93 26.89
C ILE A 82 -8.01 4.90 27.49
N ASN A 83 -7.84 5.43 28.71
CA ASN A 83 -6.55 5.47 29.40
C ASN A 83 -6.55 4.71 30.75
N THR A 84 -7.65 4.04 31.10
CA THR A 84 -7.71 3.18 32.29
C THR A 84 -6.94 1.87 32.03
N PRO A 85 -6.39 1.20 33.08
CA PRO A 85 -5.66 -0.07 32.89
C PRO A 85 -6.53 -1.19 32.32
N GLN A 86 -7.82 -1.18 32.63
CA GLN A 86 -8.79 -2.19 32.21
C GLN A 86 -10.06 -1.56 31.68
N VAL A 87 -10.75 -2.29 30.81
CA VAL A 87 -12.05 -1.96 30.24
C VAL A 87 -12.98 -3.14 30.43
N THR A 88 -14.20 -2.87 30.88
CA THR A 88 -15.28 -3.86 30.88
C THR A 88 -16.22 -3.56 29.70
N ILE A 89 -16.46 -4.55 28.88
CA ILE A 89 -17.39 -4.52 27.76
C ILE A 89 -18.67 -5.22 28.21
N GLU A 90 -19.73 -4.47 28.39
CA GLU A 90 -21.04 -4.99 28.74
C GLU A 90 -21.89 -5.16 27.49
N PHE A 91 -22.27 -6.40 27.17
CA PHE A 91 -23.12 -6.75 26.05
C PHE A 91 -24.58 -6.65 26.46
N THR A 92 -25.36 -5.91 25.69
CA THR A 92 -26.79 -5.70 25.90
C THR A 92 -27.58 -6.04 24.63
N ASN A 93 -28.90 -6.09 24.70
CA ASN A 93 -29.74 -6.30 23.50
C ASN A 93 -29.60 -5.17 22.46
N ASN A 94 -29.19 -3.98 22.89
CA ASN A 94 -29.10 -2.78 22.05
C ASN A 94 -27.68 -2.47 21.57
N GLY A 95 -26.67 -3.32 21.86
CA GLY A 95 -25.28 -3.14 21.51
C GLY A 95 -24.33 -3.40 22.66
N ILE A 96 -23.30 -2.59 22.80
CA ILE A 96 -22.34 -2.70 23.91
C ILE A 96 -22.20 -1.39 24.69
N THR A 97 -21.77 -1.52 25.93
CA THR A 97 -21.27 -0.38 26.74
C THR A 97 -19.83 -0.66 27.15
N LEU A 98 -18.93 0.25 26.77
CA LEU A 98 -17.53 0.22 27.23
C LEU A 98 -17.46 0.98 28.57
N ILE A 99 -17.03 0.31 29.63
CA ILE A 99 -16.89 0.90 30.98
C ILE A 99 -15.41 1.01 31.30
N ALA A 100 -14.93 2.24 31.47
CA ALA A 100 -13.54 2.59 31.72
C ALA A 100 -13.41 3.50 32.95
N GLY A 101 -13.17 2.92 34.11
CA GLY A 101 -13.18 3.62 35.39
C GLY A 101 -14.59 4.18 35.72
N LYS A 102 -14.72 5.50 35.77
CA LYS A 102 -16.02 6.18 36.01
C LYS A 102 -16.75 6.55 34.71
N SER A 103 -16.15 6.33 33.56
CA SER A 103 -16.73 6.69 32.26
C SER A 103 -17.40 5.48 31.63
N SER A 104 -18.51 5.71 30.92
CA SER A 104 -19.16 4.69 30.11
C SER A 104 -19.53 5.24 28.74
N PHE A 105 -19.36 4.40 27.71
CA PHE A 105 -19.59 4.76 26.31
C PHE A 105 -20.46 3.68 25.67
N ALA A 106 -21.66 4.06 25.25
CA ALA A 106 -22.59 3.15 24.59
C ALA A 106 -22.38 3.17 23.07
N LEU A 107 -22.28 1.98 22.48
CA LEU A 107 -22.20 1.75 21.05
C LEU A 107 -23.43 0.94 20.62
N PRO A 108 -24.29 1.48 19.75
CA PRO A 108 -25.49 0.76 19.32
C PRO A 108 -25.14 -0.44 18.44
N LYS A 109 -25.93 -1.47 18.53
CA LYS A 109 -25.93 -2.57 17.58
C LYS A 109 -26.44 -2.05 16.24
N LEU A 110 -25.73 -2.34 15.16
CA LEU A 110 -26.09 -1.94 13.81
C LEU A 110 -26.95 -3.00 13.09
N MET A 111 -26.75 -4.28 13.43
CA MET A 111 -27.40 -5.42 12.80
C MET A 111 -27.45 -6.60 13.76
N ASP A 112 -28.41 -7.49 13.59
CA ASP A 112 -28.45 -8.74 14.34
C ASP A 112 -27.37 -9.71 13.84
N ALA A 113 -26.71 -10.41 14.79
CA ALA A 113 -25.66 -11.36 14.45
C ALA A 113 -26.17 -12.57 13.63
N ASP A 114 -27.47 -12.84 13.72
CA ASP A 114 -28.12 -13.90 12.94
C ASP A 114 -28.34 -13.48 11.48
N GLU A 115 -28.40 -12.17 11.19
CA GLU A 115 -28.59 -11.63 9.84
C GLU A 115 -27.30 -11.57 9.05
N LEU A 116 -26.16 -11.41 9.71
CA LEU A 116 -24.84 -11.33 9.07
C LEU A 116 -23.78 -11.97 9.95
N LYS A 117 -23.15 -13.01 9.42
CA LYS A 117 -21.93 -13.59 9.99
C LYS A 117 -20.73 -13.14 9.17
N LEU A 118 -19.76 -12.50 9.80
CA LEU A 118 -18.48 -12.16 9.15
C LEU A 118 -17.62 -13.42 9.00
N ASN A 119 -16.87 -13.49 7.90
CA ASN A 119 -15.95 -14.57 7.66
C ASN A 119 -14.75 -14.47 8.64
N SER A 120 -14.24 -15.62 9.03
CA SER A 120 -13.04 -15.72 9.87
C SER A 120 -11.90 -16.31 9.07
N PRO A 121 -10.64 -15.88 9.32
CA PRO A 121 -9.47 -16.47 8.71
C PRO A 121 -9.36 -17.96 9.05
N GLU A 122 -8.82 -18.73 8.14
CA GLU A 122 -8.54 -20.12 8.38
C GLU A 122 -7.50 -20.33 9.49
N LYS A 123 -7.59 -21.47 10.18
CA LYS A 123 -6.60 -21.84 11.18
C LYS A 123 -5.32 -22.31 10.49
N ILE A 124 -4.18 -21.86 11.03
CA ILE A 124 -2.88 -22.34 10.63
C ILE A 124 -2.68 -23.72 11.24
N THR A 125 -2.53 -24.72 10.38
CA THR A 125 -2.31 -26.12 10.80
C THR A 125 -0.87 -26.57 10.60
N ASP A 126 -0.12 -25.86 9.75
CA ASP A 126 1.29 -26.12 9.46
C ASP A 126 2.09 -24.83 9.65
N GLU A 127 2.95 -24.82 10.66
CA GLU A 127 3.83 -23.67 10.95
C GLU A 127 5.15 -23.72 10.17
N SER A 128 5.42 -24.81 9.41
CA SER A 128 6.67 -24.97 8.66
C SER A 128 6.79 -24.04 7.44
N SER A 129 5.68 -23.55 6.93
CA SER A 129 5.62 -22.60 5.79
C SER A 129 5.70 -21.13 6.21
N ALA A 130 6.03 -20.85 7.46
CA ALA A 130 6.09 -19.48 8.00
C ALA A 130 7.27 -18.70 7.42
N VAL A 131 7.00 -17.53 6.86
CA VAL A 131 8.01 -16.58 6.36
C VAL A 131 7.90 -15.27 7.14
N ASP A 132 9.04 -14.66 7.43
CA ASP A 132 9.08 -13.32 8.01
C ASP A 132 8.55 -12.29 7.01
N ILE A 133 7.76 -11.32 7.48
CA ILE A 133 7.26 -10.25 6.62
C ILE A 133 8.36 -9.20 6.45
N ASP A 134 8.81 -8.96 5.22
CA ASP A 134 9.69 -7.83 4.91
C ASP A 134 8.93 -6.50 4.97
N LYS A 135 8.70 -6.07 6.19
CA LYS A 135 8.00 -4.82 6.48
C LYS A 135 8.69 -3.59 5.88
N ASN A 136 10.02 -3.58 5.83
CA ASN A 136 10.78 -2.46 5.26
C ASN A 136 10.62 -2.41 3.76
N GLY A 137 10.64 -3.54 3.07
CA GLY A 137 10.36 -3.64 1.66
C GLY A 137 8.93 -3.18 1.32
N TRP A 138 7.93 -3.65 2.04
CA TRP A 138 6.53 -3.21 1.83
C TRP A 138 6.33 -1.72 2.14
N LYS A 139 7.02 -1.19 3.16
CA LYS A 139 7.02 0.24 3.47
C LYS A 139 7.65 1.05 2.34
N PHE A 140 8.77 0.58 1.80
CA PHE A 140 9.44 1.20 0.65
C PHE A 140 8.49 1.27 -0.57
N ILE A 141 7.82 0.17 -0.91
CA ILE A 141 6.83 0.15 -2.00
C ILE A 141 5.74 1.19 -1.75
N LYS A 142 5.20 1.24 -0.54
CA LYS A 142 4.14 2.19 -0.18
C LYS A 142 4.58 3.65 -0.30
N GLU A 143 5.79 3.97 0.13
CA GLU A 143 6.31 5.35 0.18
C GLU A 143 6.86 5.81 -1.16
N HIS A 144 7.48 4.91 -1.96
CA HIS A 144 8.26 5.27 -3.13
C HIS A 144 7.69 4.75 -4.46
N GLN A 145 6.80 3.79 -4.49
CA GLN A 145 6.29 3.21 -5.73
C GLN A 145 4.79 3.40 -5.98
N LEU A 146 3.97 3.47 -4.93
CA LEU A 146 2.51 3.58 -5.12
C LEU A 146 2.05 4.84 -5.86
N PHE A 147 2.89 5.88 -5.98
CA PHE A 147 2.58 7.07 -6.78
C PHE A 147 2.38 6.74 -8.27
N ALA A 148 3.07 5.69 -8.78
CA ALA A 148 3.00 5.25 -10.18
C ALA A 148 1.74 4.45 -10.50
N ARG A 149 0.91 4.13 -9.52
CA ARG A 149 -0.30 3.33 -9.71
C ARG A 149 -1.38 4.10 -10.47
N ALA A 150 -2.06 3.42 -11.40
CA ALA A 150 -3.20 3.98 -12.10
C ALA A 150 -4.33 4.37 -11.13
N THR A 151 -4.89 5.56 -11.32
CA THR A 151 -6.02 6.08 -10.53
C THR A 151 -7.35 5.96 -11.26
N SER A 152 -7.34 5.60 -12.53
CA SER A 152 -8.54 5.44 -13.36
C SER A 152 -8.89 3.96 -13.59
N THR A 153 -10.16 3.68 -13.83
CA THR A 153 -10.69 2.33 -14.01
C THR A 153 -10.58 1.79 -15.43
N ALA A 154 -9.94 2.48 -16.37
CA ALA A 154 -9.86 2.06 -17.77
C ALA A 154 -9.17 0.69 -17.94
N ASN A 155 -8.17 0.40 -17.11
CA ASN A 155 -7.59 -0.93 -16.97
C ASN A 155 -7.36 -1.24 -15.49
N PRO A 156 -8.28 -1.97 -14.83
CA PRO A 156 -8.24 -2.23 -13.38
C PRO A 156 -6.94 -2.90 -12.89
N VAL A 157 -6.24 -3.64 -13.73
CA VAL A 157 -5.01 -4.36 -13.34
C VAL A 157 -3.93 -3.39 -12.88
N TYR A 158 -3.80 -2.22 -13.50
CA TYR A 158 -2.83 -1.21 -13.11
C TYR A 158 -3.16 -0.47 -11.80
N MET A 159 -4.30 -0.78 -11.19
CA MET A 159 -4.64 -0.31 -9.84
C MET A 159 -4.01 -1.18 -8.74
N TYR A 160 -3.29 -2.25 -9.11
CA TYR A 160 -2.65 -3.20 -8.20
C TYR A 160 -1.14 -3.10 -8.31
N VAL A 161 -0.47 -3.62 -7.31
CA VAL A 161 0.99 -3.83 -7.29
C VAL A 161 1.24 -5.27 -7.71
N TRP A 162 1.99 -5.47 -8.79
CA TRP A 162 2.46 -6.80 -9.16
C TRP A 162 3.70 -7.15 -8.34
N THR A 163 3.79 -8.39 -7.87
CA THR A 163 4.97 -8.96 -7.23
C THR A 163 5.21 -10.37 -7.74
N GLY A 164 6.46 -10.75 -7.96
CA GLY A 164 6.85 -12.09 -8.39
C GLY A 164 8.32 -12.36 -8.09
N ASP A 165 8.62 -13.53 -7.57
CA ASP A 165 9.93 -13.94 -7.05
C ASP A 165 10.53 -12.90 -6.10
N SER A 166 11.36 -12.00 -6.58
CA SER A 166 11.87 -10.85 -5.82
C SER A 166 11.49 -9.50 -6.41
N ASP A 167 10.78 -9.49 -7.54
CA ASP A 167 10.46 -8.26 -8.26
C ASP A 167 9.12 -7.67 -7.83
N VAL A 168 9.05 -6.35 -7.82
CA VAL A 168 7.82 -5.60 -7.62
C VAL A 168 7.67 -4.56 -8.72
N LEU A 169 6.51 -4.56 -9.37
CA LEU A 169 6.14 -3.61 -10.42
C LEU A 169 4.89 -2.83 -10.00
N VAL A 170 4.94 -1.52 -10.20
CA VAL A 170 3.78 -0.63 -10.07
C VAL A 170 3.71 0.24 -11.32
N GLY A 171 2.53 0.40 -11.91
CA GLY A 171 2.47 1.19 -13.13
C GLY A 171 1.11 1.78 -13.46
N ASP A 172 1.15 2.75 -14.36
CA ASP A 172 0.00 3.35 -15.03
C ASP A 172 0.26 3.41 -16.55
N TYR A 173 -0.35 2.52 -17.27
CA TYR A 173 -0.22 2.44 -18.72
C TYR A 173 -0.65 3.74 -19.42
N ASN A 174 -1.70 4.39 -18.93
CA ASN A 174 -2.22 5.62 -19.57
C ASN A 174 -1.23 6.79 -19.47
N ASN A 175 -0.38 6.80 -18.45
CA ASN A 175 0.66 7.80 -18.27
C ASN A 175 2.04 7.26 -18.67
N SER A 176 2.13 6.05 -19.22
CA SER A 176 3.38 5.35 -19.53
C SER A 176 4.40 5.42 -18.40
N LEU A 177 3.90 5.26 -17.15
CA LEU A 177 4.67 5.39 -15.93
C LEU A 177 4.74 4.02 -15.22
N PHE A 178 5.95 3.50 -15.03
CA PHE A 178 6.19 2.21 -14.37
C PHE A 178 7.36 2.32 -13.41
N THR A 179 7.27 1.62 -12.28
CA THR A 179 8.34 1.49 -11.29
C THR A 179 8.67 0.03 -11.06
N HIS A 180 9.94 -0.25 -10.80
CA HIS A 180 10.44 -1.58 -10.47
C HIS A 180 11.39 -1.50 -9.28
N SER A 181 11.31 -2.50 -8.39
CA SER A 181 12.27 -2.74 -7.30
C SER A 181 12.35 -4.23 -6.98
N THR A 182 13.37 -4.63 -6.21
CA THR A 182 13.67 -6.02 -5.84
C THR A 182 13.36 -6.27 -4.35
N VAL A 183 12.14 -5.98 -3.91
CA VAL A 183 11.72 -6.15 -2.50
C VAL A 183 10.54 -7.11 -2.35
N GLY A 184 10.23 -7.86 -3.40
CA GLY A 184 9.12 -8.82 -3.40
C GLY A 184 9.42 -10.06 -2.53
N GLN A 185 8.37 -10.65 -1.96
CA GLN A 185 8.49 -11.72 -0.97
C GLN A 185 7.47 -12.85 -1.13
N LEU A 186 6.57 -12.76 -2.10
CA LEU A 186 5.53 -13.76 -2.26
C LEU A 186 6.00 -14.87 -3.20
N GLU A 187 5.69 -16.12 -2.82
CA GLU A 187 6.16 -17.33 -3.55
C GLU A 187 5.64 -17.42 -4.99
N LYS A 188 4.49 -16.81 -5.26
CA LYS A 188 3.85 -16.86 -6.59
C LYS A 188 3.63 -15.44 -7.12
N PRO A 189 3.87 -15.22 -8.43
CA PRO A 189 3.53 -13.95 -9.06
C PRO A 189 2.06 -13.61 -8.86
N CYS A 190 1.78 -12.43 -8.33
CA CYS A 190 0.41 -12.01 -8.04
C CYS A 190 0.26 -10.48 -7.99
N LEU A 191 -0.98 -10.03 -7.94
CA LEU A 191 -1.39 -8.64 -7.88
C LEU A 191 -1.95 -8.32 -6.50
N LEU A 192 -1.38 -7.33 -5.83
CA LEU A 192 -1.77 -6.90 -4.49
C LEU A 192 -2.52 -5.57 -4.51
N SER A 193 -3.64 -5.51 -3.81
CA SER A 193 -4.33 -4.24 -3.56
C SER A 193 -3.63 -3.42 -2.49
N ASP A 194 -3.90 -2.10 -2.45
CA ASP A 194 -3.46 -1.20 -1.38
C ASP A 194 -3.83 -1.70 0.01
N SER A 195 -4.99 -2.32 0.14
CA SER A 195 -5.45 -2.85 1.42
C SER A 195 -4.52 -3.95 1.92
N ILE A 196 -4.03 -4.81 1.03
CA ILE A 196 -3.07 -5.87 1.37
C ILE A 196 -1.72 -5.26 1.73
N ILE A 197 -1.22 -4.30 0.95
CA ILE A 197 0.04 -3.61 1.25
C ILE A 197 -0.04 -2.88 2.60
N ASN A 198 -1.14 -2.17 2.86
CA ASN A 198 -1.37 -1.53 4.15
C ASN A 198 -1.41 -2.53 5.31
N LEU A 199 -2.01 -3.71 5.09
CA LEU A 199 -1.99 -4.79 6.05
C LEU A 199 -0.55 -5.21 6.36
N LEU A 200 0.26 -5.56 5.34
CA LEU A 200 1.64 -6.03 5.51
C LEU A 200 2.54 -4.99 6.21
N VAL A 201 2.45 -3.72 5.81
CA VAL A 201 3.20 -2.61 6.43
C VAL A 201 2.81 -2.38 7.89
N SER A 202 1.55 -2.63 8.25
CA SER A 202 1.02 -2.34 9.59
C SER A 202 1.24 -3.47 10.59
N MET A 203 1.77 -4.61 10.16
CA MET A 203 2.03 -5.74 11.04
C MET A 203 3.17 -5.46 12.02
N PRO A 204 3.11 -6.00 13.25
CA PRO A 204 4.25 -5.98 14.16
C PRO A 204 5.40 -6.87 13.62
N ASP A 205 6.61 -6.66 14.15
CA ASP A 205 7.82 -7.31 13.63
C ASP A 205 7.83 -8.84 13.82
N GLU A 206 7.10 -9.34 14.82
CA GLU A 206 6.92 -10.77 15.09
C GLU A 206 5.87 -11.45 14.19
N ALA A 207 5.23 -10.71 13.30
CA ALA A 207 4.24 -11.27 12.38
C ALA A 207 4.87 -12.23 11.37
N LYS A 208 4.17 -13.32 11.10
CA LYS A 208 4.55 -14.32 10.09
C LYS A 208 3.51 -14.37 8.97
N LEU A 209 3.99 -14.64 7.78
CA LEU A 209 3.18 -14.88 6.58
C LEU A 209 3.18 -16.38 6.28
N TYR A 210 2.02 -16.92 6.02
CA TYR A 210 1.79 -18.33 5.68
C TYR A 210 1.11 -18.43 4.33
N THR A 211 1.61 -19.31 3.47
CA THR A 211 0.97 -19.62 2.19
C THR A 211 -0.02 -20.77 2.36
N LYS A 212 -1.23 -20.64 1.84
CA LYS A 212 -2.27 -21.66 1.88
C LYS A 212 -2.99 -21.76 0.54
N GLY A 213 -2.51 -22.63 -0.33
CA GLY A 213 -3.01 -22.76 -1.70
C GLY A 213 -2.82 -21.47 -2.48
N ASP A 214 -3.92 -20.76 -2.78
CA ASP A 214 -3.92 -19.48 -3.48
C ASP A 214 -4.20 -18.29 -2.54
N GLU A 215 -4.12 -18.50 -1.24
CA GLU A 215 -4.38 -17.50 -0.23
C GLU A 215 -3.20 -17.38 0.72
N TYR A 216 -3.14 -16.24 1.41
CA TYR A 216 -2.13 -15.96 2.41
C TYR A 216 -2.77 -15.65 3.75
N VAL A 217 -2.15 -16.13 4.82
CA VAL A 217 -2.56 -15.82 6.19
C VAL A 217 -1.40 -15.12 6.89
N VAL A 218 -1.65 -13.92 7.39
CA VAL A 218 -0.74 -13.24 8.32
C VAL A 218 -1.16 -13.58 9.74
N ALA A 219 -0.21 -13.99 10.59
CA ALA A 219 -0.50 -14.27 11.98
C ALA A 219 0.50 -13.65 12.92
N VAL A 220 0.00 -13.25 14.09
CA VAL A 220 0.77 -12.80 15.25
C VAL A 220 0.26 -13.50 16.48
N LYS A 221 1.16 -14.01 17.30
CA LYS A 221 0.81 -14.65 18.58
C LYS A 221 1.58 -14.00 19.71
N SER A 222 0.87 -13.51 20.71
CA SER A 222 1.42 -13.00 21.95
C SER A 222 0.72 -13.64 23.16
N ASP A 223 1.22 -13.40 24.35
CA ASP A 223 0.60 -13.92 25.58
C ASP A 223 -0.83 -13.38 25.79
N SER A 224 -1.13 -12.20 25.29
CA SER A 224 -2.37 -11.48 25.54
C SER A 224 -3.39 -11.57 24.41
N TYR A 225 -2.93 -11.83 23.19
CA TYR A 225 -3.81 -11.93 22.01
C TYR A 225 -3.20 -12.82 20.94
N GLU A 226 -4.06 -13.34 20.09
CA GLU A 226 -3.72 -14.03 18.85
C GLU A 226 -4.45 -13.32 17.70
N TYR A 227 -3.69 -12.89 16.70
CA TYR A 227 -4.21 -12.23 15.48
C TYR A 227 -3.99 -13.12 14.27
N ARG A 228 -4.99 -13.16 13.40
CA ARG A 228 -4.90 -13.75 12.05
C ARG A 228 -5.62 -12.87 11.06
N SER A 229 -5.05 -12.73 9.88
CA SER A 229 -5.71 -12.09 8.76
C SER A 229 -5.44 -12.87 7.48
N GLN A 230 -6.48 -13.19 6.75
CA GLN A 230 -6.44 -13.95 5.51
C GLN A 230 -6.79 -13.03 4.35
N PHE A 231 -6.04 -13.14 3.26
CA PHE A 231 -6.33 -12.43 2.03
C PHE A 231 -6.02 -13.31 0.82
N LYS A 232 -6.74 -13.02 -0.28
CA LYS A 232 -6.51 -13.62 -1.58
C LYS A 232 -6.01 -12.55 -2.55
N PRO A 233 -4.77 -12.66 -3.07
CA PRO A 233 -4.32 -11.78 -4.13
C PRO A 233 -5.01 -12.15 -5.45
N LEU A 234 -4.94 -11.25 -6.43
CA LEU A 234 -5.30 -11.60 -7.80
C LEU A 234 -4.07 -12.21 -8.48
N TYR A 235 -4.28 -13.24 -9.27
CA TYR A 235 -3.20 -13.85 -10.04
C TYR A 235 -3.23 -13.34 -11.48
N GLU A 236 -2.04 -13.24 -12.09
CA GLU A 236 -1.91 -12.89 -13.50
C GLU A 236 -2.60 -13.99 -14.33
N SER A 237 -3.58 -13.63 -15.15
CA SER A 237 -4.31 -14.52 -16.03
C SER A 237 -4.72 -13.77 -17.29
N GLU A 238 -4.96 -14.51 -18.38
CA GLU A 238 -5.48 -13.95 -19.64
C GLU A 238 -6.81 -13.20 -19.45
N GLU A 239 -7.59 -13.57 -18.43
CA GLU A 239 -8.87 -12.92 -18.10
C GLU A 239 -8.67 -11.53 -17.47
N ASN A 240 -7.50 -11.22 -16.89
CA ASN A 240 -7.20 -9.96 -16.21
C ASN A 240 -6.69 -8.87 -17.18
N GLY A 241 -6.80 -9.07 -18.47
CA GLY A 241 -6.42 -8.09 -19.50
C GLY A 241 -4.97 -8.20 -19.94
N ASN A 242 -4.53 -7.24 -20.74
CA ASN A 242 -3.21 -7.23 -21.39
C ASN A 242 -2.03 -6.87 -20.46
N TYR A 243 -2.11 -7.20 -19.18
CA TYR A 243 -0.98 -6.99 -18.27
C TYR A 243 0.06 -8.08 -18.54
N SER A 244 1.26 -7.66 -18.91
CA SER A 244 2.40 -8.55 -19.07
C SER A 244 3.57 -8.00 -18.27
N SER A 245 3.82 -8.59 -17.10
CA SER A 245 4.97 -8.27 -16.26
C SER A 245 6.30 -8.44 -17.03
N ALA A 246 6.40 -9.46 -17.87
CA ALA A 246 7.59 -9.73 -18.67
C ALA A 246 7.91 -8.58 -19.65
N VAL A 247 6.90 -8.05 -20.35
CA VAL A 247 7.10 -6.92 -21.26
C VAL A 247 7.50 -5.65 -20.49
N ILE A 248 6.87 -5.41 -19.34
CA ILE A 248 7.21 -4.25 -18.50
C ILE A 248 8.65 -4.36 -17.99
N LEU A 249 9.06 -5.53 -17.50
CA LEU A 249 10.43 -5.78 -17.02
C LEU A 249 11.46 -5.59 -18.15
N GLU A 250 11.14 -6.02 -19.36
CA GLU A 250 12.02 -5.80 -20.53
C GLU A 250 12.20 -4.31 -20.82
N MET A 251 11.13 -3.52 -20.80
CA MET A 251 11.19 -2.05 -20.97
C MET A 251 11.99 -1.36 -19.86
N MET A 252 12.09 -1.97 -18.66
CA MET A 252 12.79 -1.41 -17.51
C MET A 252 14.29 -1.76 -17.47
N ASN A 253 14.84 -2.34 -18.53
CA ASN A 253 16.26 -2.65 -18.66
C ASN A 253 16.95 -1.65 -19.61
N PRO A 254 17.27 -0.40 -19.17
CA PRO A 254 17.81 0.64 -20.01
C PRO A 254 19.27 0.41 -20.36
N ASP A 255 19.72 1.00 -21.46
CA ASP A 255 21.13 1.14 -21.79
C ASP A 255 21.77 2.17 -20.83
N THR A 256 22.36 1.65 -19.76
CA THR A 256 22.95 2.51 -18.71
C THR A 256 24.16 3.30 -19.20
N ASP A 257 24.82 2.89 -20.27
CA ASP A 257 26.00 3.58 -20.78
C ASP A 257 25.62 4.93 -21.42
N LYS A 258 24.35 5.09 -21.84
CA LYS A 258 23.81 6.33 -22.41
C LYS A 258 23.21 7.29 -21.37
N GLY A 259 23.32 6.98 -20.08
CA GLY A 259 22.72 7.79 -19.02
C GLY A 259 23.62 8.92 -18.52
N ILE A 260 22.98 9.97 -18.00
CA ILE A 260 23.64 11.02 -17.23
C ILE A 260 23.33 10.88 -15.74
N VAL A 261 24.27 11.24 -14.90
CA VAL A 261 24.05 11.32 -13.45
C VAL A 261 23.88 12.77 -13.05
N VAL A 262 22.78 13.09 -12.39
CA VAL A 262 22.41 14.46 -12.04
C VAL A 262 21.85 14.55 -10.62
N ASN A 263 21.87 15.77 -10.07
CA ASN A 263 21.26 16.04 -8.78
C ASN A 263 19.72 16.19 -8.94
N GLY A 264 18.96 15.31 -8.33
CA GLY A 264 17.49 15.32 -8.35
C GLY A 264 16.87 16.55 -7.70
N ASP A 265 17.50 17.12 -6.66
CA ASP A 265 16.99 18.33 -6.00
C ASP A 265 17.07 19.55 -6.94
N GLU A 266 18.07 19.62 -7.82
CA GLU A 266 18.15 20.66 -8.86
C GLU A 266 17.04 20.50 -9.91
N ILE A 267 16.73 19.26 -10.30
CA ILE A 267 15.59 18.96 -11.19
C ILE A 267 14.29 19.40 -10.53
N ILE A 268 14.05 19.01 -9.27
CA ILE A 268 12.85 19.41 -8.52
C ILE A 268 12.74 20.93 -8.43
N SER A 269 13.87 21.63 -8.19
CA SER A 269 13.89 23.08 -8.13
C SER A 269 13.49 23.71 -9.48
N ALA A 270 14.06 23.24 -10.59
CA ALA A 270 13.72 23.71 -11.94
C ALA A 270 12.24 23.44 -12.27
N LEU A 271 11.72 22.25 -11.94
CA LEU A 271 10.32 21.89 -12.13
C LEU A 271 9.37 22.76 -11.29
N ASN A 272 9.74 23.11 -10.07
CA ASN A 272 8.97 24.02 -9.24
C ASN A 272 8.89 25.42 -9.85
N GLN A 273 9.98 25.92 -10.44
CA GLN A 273 9.99 27.20 -11.14
C GLN A 273 9.08 27.16 -12.38
N ALA A 274 9.14 26.09 -13.18
CA ALA A 274 8.26 25.90 -14.32
C ALA A 274 6.78 25.87 -13.90
N LEU A 275 6.44 25.13 -12.84
CA LEU A 275 5.07 25.03 -12.32
C LEU A 275 4.53 26.33 -11.75
N LEU A 276 5.38 27.16 -11.11
CA LEU A 276 4.98 28.48 -10.59
C LEU A 276 4.64 29.48 -11.71
N LEU A 277 5.30 29.35 -12.86
CA LEU A 277 5.14 30.27 -13.98
C LEU A 277 4.15 29.76 -15.04
N ALA A 278 3.59 28.57 -14.86
CA ALA A 278 2.64 27.96 -15.78
C ALA A 278 1.30 28.71 -15.82
N ASP A 279 0.83 29.03 -17.04
CA ASP A 279 -0.44 29.76 -17.25
C ASP A 279 -1.65 28.84 -17.39
N SER A 280 -1.48 27.53 -17.57
CA SER A 280 -2.56 26.57 -17.82
C SER A 280 -2.44 25.31 -16.98
N LYS A 281 -3.59 24.62 -16.81
CA LYS A 281 -3.64 23.30 -16.15
C LYS A 281 -2.96 22.20 -16.95
N VAL A 282 -2.83 22.37 -18.25
CA VAL A 282 -2.12 21.48 -19.16
C VAL A 282 -0.82 22.17 -19.54
N HIS A 283 0.22 21.84 -18.83
CA HIS A 283 1.55 22.42 -19.02
C HIS A 283 2.52 21.31 -19.36
N THR A 284 3.31 21.51 -20.39
CA THR A 284 4.38 20.61 -20.79
C THR A 284 5.70 21.35 -20.78
N ILE A 285 6.75 20.65 -20.41
CA ILE A 285 8.13 21.12 -20.48
C ILE A 285 8.90 20.33 -21.53
N LEU A 286 9.87 20.97 -22.16
CA LEU A 286 10.89 20.32 -22.96
C LEU A 286 12.02 19.89 -22.03
N PHE A 287 12.39 18.63 -22.11
CA PHE A 287 13.45 17.99 -21.37
C PHE A 287 14.52 17.53 -22.34
N SER A 288 15.66 18.18 -22.35
CA SER A 288 16.74 17.90 -23.29
C SER A 288 17.97 17.42 -22.54
N VAL A 289 18.54 16.33 -23.02
CA VAL A 289 19.80 15.78 -22.49
C VAL A 289 20.85 15.83 -23.59
N ASN A 290 22.06 16.25 -23.25
CA ASN A 290 23.22 16.21 -24.12
C ASN A 290 24.50 15.99 -23.29
N ASN A 291 25.65 15.98 -23.95
CA ASN A 291 26.95 15.77 -23.31
C ASN A 291 27.32 16.87 -22.28
N GLU A 292 26.68 18.03 -22.34
CA GLU A 292 26.94 19.15 -21.42
C GLU A 292 26.09 19.05 -20.15
N GLY A 293 24.93 18.38 -20.23
CA GLY A 293 24.02 18.21 -19.10
C GLY A 293 22.56 18.08 -19.49
N LEU A 294 21.69 18.37 -18.52
CA LEU A 294 20.26 18.35 -18.62
C LEU A 294 19.70 19.78 -18.72
N ARG A 295 18.77 20.00 -19.63
CA ARG A 295 18.05 21.27 -19.75
C ARG A 295 16.54 21.05 -19.64
N ILE A 296 15.91 21.85 -18.78
CA ILE A 296 14.45 21.90 -18.59
C ILE A 296 13.99 23.27 -19.08
N LYS A 297 13.14 23.27 -20.11
CA LYS A 297 12.71 24.50 -20.79
C LYS A 297 11.22 24.52 -21.05
N ASP A 298 10.63 25.71 -20.88
CA ASP A 298 9.32 26.08 -21.41
C ASP A 298 9.38 27.52 -21.97
N SER A 299 8.23 28.16 -22.18
CA SER A 299 8.15 29.54 -22.69
C SER A 299 8.75 30.58 -21.72
N ARG A 300 8.90 30.29 -20.45
CA ARG A 300 9.29 31.22 -19.39
C ARG A 300 10.44 30.74 -18.52
N VAL A 301 10.78 29.48 -18.59
CA VAL A 301 11.84 28.84 -17.81
C VAL A 301 12.86 28.24 -18.76
N ASP A 302 14.11 28.42 -18.46
CA ASP A 302 15.23 27.78 -19.13
C ASP A 302 16.30 27.49 -18.07
N CYS A 303 16.27 26.26 -17.52
CA CYS A 303 17.16 25.80 -16.48
C CYS A 303 18.15 24.79 -17.03
N PHE A 304 19.43 24.97 -16.72
CA PHE A 304 20.49 24.02 -17.03
C PHE A 304 20.99 23.39 -15.73
N ILE A 305 21.15 22.06 -15.77
CA ILE A 305 21.67 21.24 -14.67
C ILE A 305 22.91 20.52 -15.16
N ALA A 306 24.04 20.80 -14.50
CA ALA A 306 25.30 20.16 -14.83
C ALA A 306 25.30 18.68 -14.42
N PRO A 307 25.90 17.79 -15.20
CA PRO A 307 26.03 16.40 -14.82
C PRO A 307 27.09 16.23 -13.74
N GLU A 308 26.87 15.29 -12.83
CA GLU A 308 27.85 14.87 -11.81
C GLU A 308 29.00 14.02 -12.40
N ASN A 309 28.76 13.45 -13.59
CA ASN A 309 29.79 12.73 -14.34
C ASN A 309 29.76 13.14 -15.82
N GLN A 310 30.86 12.87 -16.55
CA GLN A 310 30.86 13.07 -17.99
C GLN A 310 29.93 12.03 -18.66
N SER A 311 28.92 12.52 -19.36
CA SER A 311 28.06 11.70 -20.18
C SER A 311 28.72 11.39 -21.51
N SER A 312 28.61 10.15 -21.98
CA SER A 312 28.98 9.73 -23.34
C SER A 312 27.78 9.47 -24.25
N GLY A 313 26.57 9.83 -23.77
CA GLY A 313 25.33 9.47 -24.42
C GLY A 313 24.91 10.37 -25.59
N ASP A 314 24.04 9.85 -26.44
CA ASP A 314 23.39 10.59 -27.52
C ASP A 314 22.51 11.70 -26.95
N SER A 315 22.39 12.81 -27.71
CA SER A 315 21.46 13.89 -27.34
C SER A 315 20.04 13.49 -27.68
N TYR A 316 19.10 13.75 -26.76
CA TYR A 316 17.68 13.53 -27.00
C TYR A 316 16.81 14.62 -26.36
N GLU A 317 15.62 14.81 -26.91
CA GLU A 317 14.64 15.78 -26.42
C GLU A 317 13.26 15.12 -26.31
N LEU A 318 12.58 15.36 -25.20
CA LEU A 318 11.26 14.80 -24.90
C LEU A 318 10.40 15.85 -24.20
N ARG A 319 9.07 15.70 -24.31
CA ARG A 319 8.12 16.53 -23.58
C ARG A 319 7.51 15.74 -22.43
N PHE A 320 7.40 16.37 -21.26
CA PHE A 320 6.80 15.78 -20.07
C PHE A 320 5.79 16.71 -19.42
N ASN A 321 4.85 16.09 -18.70
CA ASN A 321 4.08 16.79 -17.68
C ASN A 321 4.98 17.05 -16.47
N PRO A 322 5.22 18.32 -16.09
CA PRO A 322 6.15 18.63 -15.00
C PRO A 322 5.71 18.10 -13.65
N ASN A 323 4.41 17.91 -13.40
CA ASN A 323 3.93 17.30 -12.15
C ASN A 323 4.26 15.81 -12.07
N ILE A 324 4.09 15.08 -13.18
CA ILE A 324 4.43 13.65 -13.24
C ILE A 324 5.93 13.47 -13.09
N LEU A 325 6.73 14.22 -13.86
CA LEU A 325 8.20 14.15 -13.78
C LEU A 325 8.69 14.52 -12.38
N LYS A 326 8.11 15.55 -11.75
CA LYS A 326 8.44 15.90 -10.36
C LYS A 326 8.12 14.76 -9.40
N SER A 327 6.97 14.10 -9.56
CA SER A 327 6.62 12.94 -8.73
C SER A 327 7.61 11.79 -8.89
N VAL A 328 8.07 11.54 -10.12
CA VAL A 328 9.11 10.54 -10.43
C VAL A 328 10.40 10.84 -9.66
N ILE A 329 10.93 12.05 -9.81
CA ILE A 329 12.20 12.43 -9.14
C ILE A 329 12.05 12.46 -7.61
N THR A 330 10.90 12.96 -7.11
CA THR A 330 10.65 13.01 -5.65
C THR A 330 10.50 11.60 -5.04
N ALA A 331 10.07 10.62 -5.82
CA ALA A 331 9.94 9.24 -5.36
C ALA A 331 11.29 8.53 -5.15
N CYS A 332 12.36 8.99 -5.82
CA CYS A 332 13.71 8.47 -5.65
C CYS A 332 14.20 8.76 -4.22
N PRO A 333 14.61 7.72 -3.44
CA PRO A 333 15.14 7.92 -2.09
C PRO A 333 16.46 8.72 -2.05
N GLU A 334 17.24 8.64 -3.13
CA GLU A 334 18.53 9.30 -3.22
C GLU A 334 18.43 10.63 -3.98
N SER A 335 19.24 11.63 -3.55
CA SER A 335 19.30 12.93 -4.22
C SER A 335 20.04 12.86 -5.57
N ILE A 336 20.89 11.86 -5.77
CA ILE A 336 21.62 11.66 -7.02
C ILE A 336 20.93 10.55 -7.82
N VAL A 337 20.51 10.87 -9.03
CA VAL A 337 19.80 9.94 -9.92
C VAL A 337 20.51 9.82 -11.26
N LYS A 338 20.42 8.64 -11.87
CA LYS A 338 20.87 8.40 -13.22
C LYS A 338 19.66 8.44 -14.16
N ILE A 339 19.73 9.24 -15.22
CA ILE A 339 18.69 9.37 -16.23
C ILE A 339 19.20 8.80 -17.54
N CYS A 340 18.53 7.77 -18.05
CA CYS A 340 18.83 7.11 -19.31
C CYS A 340 17.69 7.32 -20.31
N PRO A 341 17.96 7.33 -21.63
CA PRO A 341 16.89 7.29 -22.62
C PRO A 341 16.20 5.91 -22.61
N THR A 342 14.88 5.89 -22.74
CA THR A 342 14.11 4.68 -23.03
C THR A 342 13.94 4.60 -24.54
N ILE A 343 14.56 3.59 -25.17
CA ILE A 343 14.60 3.44 -26.62
C ILE A 343 13.71 2.27 -27.02
N VAL A 344 12.81 2.49 -27.98
CA VAL A 344 11.97 1.47 -28.60
C VAL A 344 12.11 1.64 -30.12
N GLU A 345 12.43 0.57 -30.84
CA GLU A 345 12.61 0.59 -32.30
C GLU A 345 13.54 1.72 -32.79
N ASP A 346 14.66 1.95 -32.10
CA ASP A 346 15.65 2.99 -32.33
C ASP A 346 15.18 4.44 -32.08
N GLU A 347 13.98 4.64 -31.57
CA GLU A 347 13.45 5.95 -31.17
C GLU A 347 13.47 6.15 -29.65
N CYS A 348 13.82 7.36 -29.19
CA CYS A 348 13.74 7.71 -27.77
C CYS A 348 12.29 8.10 -27.43
N VAL A 349 11.58 7.19 -26.74
CA VAL A 349 10.16 7.34 -26.41
C VAL A 349 9.92 7.79 -24.97
N GLY A 350 10.96 7.84 -24.15
CA GLY A 350 10.84 8.18 -22.73
C GLY A 350 12.19 8.26 -22.02
N ILE A 351 12.13 8.36 -20.71
CA ILE A 351 13.31 8.30 -19.84
C ILE A 351 13.17 7.19 -18.83
N THR A 352 14.28 6.61 -18.44
CA THR A 352 14.42 5.72 -17.31
C THR A 352 15.26 6.41 -16.23
N VAL A 353 14.67 6.61 -15.06
CA VAL A 353 15.34 7.16 -13.89
C VAL A 353 15.73 6.00 -12.97
N ILE A 354 17.00 5.95 -12.61
CA ILE A 354 17.57 4.87 -11.78
C ILE A 354 18.20 5.48 -10.54
N ASP A 355 17.86 4.94 -9.40
CA ASP A 355 18.63 5.05 -8.17
C ASP A 355 19.07 3.66 -7.68
N ASN A 356 19.77 3.57 -6.54
CA ASN A 356 20.24 2.27 -6.04
C ASN A 356 19.13 1.31 -5.61
N SER A 357 17.91 1.80 -5.44
CA SER A 357 16.80 1.05 -4.83
C SER A 357 15.71 0.70 -5.82
N MET A 358 15.56 1.49 -6.89
CA MET A 358 14.49 1.28 -7.88
C MET A 358 14.81 1.86 -9.25
N THR A 359 14.07 1.40 -10.24
CA THR A 359 14.05 1.93 -11.61
C THR A 359 12.66 2.47 -11.92
N ILE A 360 12.57 3.63 -12.54
CA ILE A 360 11.33 4.27 -12.95
C ILE A 360 11.40 4.58 -14.44
N VAL A 361 10.43 4.12 -15.21
CA VAL A 361 10.26 4.47 -16.64
C VAL A 361 9.13 5.47 -16.76
N LEU A 362 9.35 6.56 -17.50
CA LEU A 362 8.35 7.56 -17.83
C LEU A 362 8.36 7.83 -19.35
N GLY A 363 7.25 7.54 -20.01
CA GLY A 363 7.06 7.86 -21.42
C GLY A 363 6.97 9.36 -21.67
N GLY A 364 7.54 9.80 -22.80
CA GLY A 364 7.37 11.16 -23.31
C GLY A 364 5.95 11.39 -23.82
N LEU A 365 5.54 12.64 -23.88
CA LEU A 365 4.29 13.05 -24.51
C LEU A 365 4.52 13.22 -26.02
N GLU A 366 3.62 12.68 -26.83
CA GLU A 366 3.57 12.95 -28.26
C GLU A 366 3.22 14.44 -28.51
N GLU A 367 3.70 14.97 -29.63
CA GLU A 367 3.44 16.38 -30.03
C GLU A 367 1.98 16.65 -30.42
#